data_456fe0ee0ee26d0a1e5ae4ce35364341
#
_entry.id   456fe0ee0ee26d0a1e5ae4ce35364341
#
_cell.length_a   1.000
_cell.length_b   1.000
_cell.length_c   1.000
_cell.angle_alpha   90.00
_cell.angle_beta   90.00
_cell.angle_gamma   90.00
#
_symmetry.space_group_name_H-M   'P 1'
#
loop_
_entity.id
_entity.type
_entity.pdbx_description
1 polymer ?
#
loop_
_entity_poly.entity_id
_entity_poly.type
_entity_poly.pdbx_seq_one_letter_code
_entity_poly.pdbx_strand_id
1 'polypeptide(L)' 'MKFRVVIEYDCETGSFAAYCPELPGCCSAGDTEEEALNNAKEAIALFLEPAPVKLNSNKKIFEIEVPA' A
#
# COMPACT_ATOMS: atom_id res chain seq x y z
N MET A 1 11.08 2.68 -10.74
CA MET A 1 10.48 1.39 -10.34
C MET A 1 9.01 1.37 -10.69
N LYS A 2 8.52 0.27 -11.24
CA LYS A 2 7.13 0.15 -11.66
C LYS A 2 6.37 -0.79 -10.74
N PHE A 3 5.18 -0.39 -10.34
CA PHE A 3 4.30 -1.22 -9.53
C PHE A 3 3.02 -1.50 -10.32
N ARG A 4 2.57 -2.73 -10.25
CA ARG A 4 1.29 -3.11 -10.86
C ARG A 4 0.17 -2.88 -9.84
N VAL A 5 -0.98 -2.47 -10.33
CA VAL A 5 -2.17 -2.34 -9.51
C VAL A 5 -3.25 -3.22 -10.11
N VAL A 6 -3.79 -4.13 -9.30
CA VAL A 6 -4.90 -4.99 -9.71
C VAL A 6 -6.19 -4.40 -9.18
N ILE A 7 -7.16 -4.22 -10.06
CA ILE A 7 -8.48 -3.70 -9.73
C ILE A 7 -9.49 -4.83 -9.84
N GLU A 8 -10.25 -5.05 -8.77
CA GLU A 8 -11.33 -6.04 -8.74
C GLU A 8 -12.65 -5.37 -8.41
N TYR A 9 -13.69 -5.71 -9.14
CA TYR A 9 -15.03 -5.25 -8.84
C TYR A 9 -15.69 -6.19 -7.82
N ASP A 10 -16.21 -5.62 -6.74
CA ASP A 10 -16.95 -6.34 -5.72
C ASP A 10 -18.44 -6.11 -5.92
N CYS A 11 -19.16 -7.11 -6.41
CA CYS A 11 -20.58 -6.99 -6.69
C CYS A 11 -21.44 -6.93 -5.42
N GLU A 12 -20.93 -7.36 -4.28
CA GLU A 12 -21.68 -7.30 -3.03
C GLU A 12 -21.76 -5.87 -2.48
N THR A 13 -20.70 -5.12 -2.61
CA THR A 13 -20.64 -3.74 -2.13
C THR A 13 -20.84 -2.73 -3.24
N GLY A 14 -20.72 -3.15 -4.51
CA GLY A 14 -20.77 -2.25 -5.66
C GLY A 14 -19.55 -1.33 -5.76
N SER A 15 -18.45 -1.74 -5.18
CA SER A 15 -17.21 -0.94 -5.16
C SER A 15 -16.07 -1.69 -5.84
N PHE A 16 -14.95 -0.99 -6.02
CA PHE A 16 -13.74 -1.54 -6.61
C PHE A 16 -12.67 -1.66 -5.54
N ALA A 17 -12.01 -2.80 -5.51
CA ALA A 17 -10.84 -3.00 -4.67
C ALA A 17 -9.58 -2.88 -5.52
N ALA A 18 -8.51 -2.37 -4.92
CA ALA A 18 -7.23 -2.23 -5.59
C ALA A 18 -6.14 -2.75 -4.69
N TYR A 19 -5.17 -3.45 -5.27
CA TYR A 19 -4.01 -3.89 -4.51
C TYR A 19 -2.77 -3.96 -5.39
N CYS A 20 -1.62 -3.92 -4.75
CA CYS A 20 -0.33 -3.99 -5.42
C CYS A 20 0.34 -5.34 -5.09
N PRO A 21 0.46 -6.26 -6.06
CA PRO A 21 1.09 -7.56 -5.79
C PRO A 21 2.53 -7.48 -5.31
N GLU A 22 3.27 -6.46 -5.72
CA GLU A 22 4.66 -6.26 -5.32
C GLU A 22 4.80 -5.78 -3.88
N LEU A 23 3.73 -5.26 -3.30
CA LEU A 23 3.73 -4.72 -1.94
C LEU A 23 2.63 -5.39 -1.11
N PRO A 24 2.91 -6.56 -0.52
CA PRO A 24 1.90 -7.28 0.28
C PRO A 24 1.33 -6.41 1.39
N GLY A 25 0.00 -6.39 1.50
CA GLY A 25 -0.69 -5.55 2.47
C GLY A 25 -1.02 -4.15 1.97
N CYS A 26 -0.52 -3.75 0.82
CA CYS A 26 -0.85 -2.45 0.23
C CYS A 26 -2.13 -2.60 -0.60
N CYS A 27 -3.25 -2.12 -0.05
CA CYS A 27 -4.54 -2.20 -0.72
C CYS A 27 -5.36 -0.94 -0.50
N SER A 28 -6.33 -0.73 -1.37
CA SER A 28 -7.21 0.41 -1.32
C SER A 28 -8.56 0.06 -1.97
N ALA A 29 -9.47 1.02 -2.02
CA ALA A 29 -10.78 0.82 -2.61
C ALA A 29 -11.35 2.15 -3.09
N GLY A 30 -12.39 2.10 -3.90
CA GLY A 30 -13.10 3.27 -4.38
C GLY A 30 -14.44 2.88 -4.98
N ASP A 31 -15.32 3.86 -5.15
CA ASP A 31 -16.64 3.65 -5.75
C ASP A 31 -16.56 3.48 -7.26
N THR A 32 -15.49 3.95 -7.87
CA THR A 32 -15.22 3.82 -9.29
C THR A 32 -13.83 3.24 -9.48
N GLU A 33 -13.56 2.70 -10.67
CA GLU A 33 -12.23 2.20 -11.03
C GLU A 33 -11.17 3.30 -10.92
N GLU A 34 -11.49 4.50 -11.42
CA GLU A 34 -10.59 5.65 -11.37
C GLU A 34 -10.27 6.04 -9.92
N GLU A 35 -11.29 6.08 -9.07
CA GLU A 35 -11.11 6.39 -7.66
C GLU A 35 -10.27 5.36 -6.95
N ALA A 36 -10.54 4.07 -7.20
CA ALA A 36 -9.75 2.99 -6.62
C ALA A 36 -8.29 3.07 -7.07
N LEU A 37 -8.04 3.40 -8.34
CA LEU A 37 -6.69 3.54 -8.87
C LEU A 37 -5.96 4.72 -8.23
N ASN A 38 -6.63 5.87 -8.10
CA ASN A 38 -6.02 7.04 -7.47
C ASN A 38 -5.71 6.78 -6.00
N ASN A 39 -6.62 6.12 -5.30
CA ASN A 39 -6.40 5.76 -3.90
C ASN A 39 -5.26 4.75 -3.76
N ALA A 40 -5.12 3.84 -4.71
CA ALA A 40 -4.01 2.89 -4.72
C ALA A 40 -2.66 3.59 -4.91
N LYS A 41 -2.59 4.59 -5.79
CA LYS A 41 -1.37 5.38 -5.98
C LYS A 41 -0.94 6.05 -4.69
N GLU A 42 -1.89 6.64 -3.99
CA GLU A 42 -1.62 7.28 -2.70
C GLU A 42 -1.19 6.27 -1.65
N ALA A 43 -1.85 5.11 -1.61
CA ALA A 43 -1.49 4.04 -0.68
C ALA A 43 -0.08 3.51 -0.93
N ILE A 44 0.33 3.36 -2.19
CA ILE A 44 1.68 2.94 -2.55
C ILE A 44 2.71 3.97 -2.05
N ALA A 45 2.44 5.25 -2.28
CA ALA A 45 3.33 6.31 -1.83
C ALA A 45 3.51 6.29 -0.31
N LEU A 46 2.42 6.14 0.44
CA LEU A 46 2.47 6.05 1.89
C LEU A 46 3.16 4.77 2.37
N PHE A 47 2.96 3.67 1.66
CA PHE A 47 3.59 2.39 2.00
C PHE A 47 5.10 2.46 1.88
N LEU A 48 5.60 3.20 0.91
CA LEU A 48 7.04 3.34 0.67
C LEU A 48 7.71 4.38 1.56
N GLU A 49 6.94 5.23 2.25
CA GLU A 49 7.50 6.18 3.19
C GLU A 49 7.88 5.49 4.49
N PRO A 50 9.08 5.78 5.04
CA PRO A 50 9.44 5.22 6.33
C PRO A 50 8.49 5.72 7.41
N ALA A 51 7.94 4.80 8.19
CA ALA A 51 7.10 5.18 9.31
C ALA A 51 7.95 5.79 10.42
N PRO A 52 7.51 6.88 11.08
CA PRO A 52 8.22 7.40 12.23
C PRO A 52 8.17 6.42 13.40
N VAL A 53 9.31 6.19 14.02
CA VAL A 53 9.41 5.29 15.16
C VAL A 53 9.74 6.11 16.39
N LYS A 54 8.90 5.99 17.44
CA LYS A 54 9.21 6.60 18.71
C LYS A 54 10.14 5.69 19.50
N LEU A 55 11.30 6.21 19.85
CA LEU A 55 12.28 5.46 20.65
C LEU A 55 12.09 5.73 22.12
N ASN A 56 12.24 4.68 22.91
CA ASN A 56 12.36 4.78 24.36
C ASN A 56 13.58 3.96 24.78
N SER A 57 13.87 3.91 26.08
CA SER A 57 15.06 3.22 26.59
C SER A 57 15.12 1.72 26.30
N ASN A 58 13.98 1.13 25.92
CA ASN A 58 13.89 -0.30 25.65
C ASN A 58 13.86 -0.66 24.17
N LYS A 59 13.90 0.35 23.28
CA LYS A 59 13.83 0.14 21.84
C LYS A 59 15.13 0.50 21.16
N LYS A 60 15.49 -0.29 20.16
CA LYS A 60 16.64 -0.03 19.30
C LYS A 60 16.21 -0.15 17.86
N ILE A 61 16.80 0.66 17.00
CA ILE A 61 16.55 0.60 15.55
C ILE A 61 17.82 0.08 14.87
N PHE A 62 17.65 -0.92 14.04
CA PHE A 62 18.71 -1.42 13.19
C PHE A 62 18.26 -1.30 11.75
N GLU A 63 19.12 -0.74 10.90
CA GLU A 63 18.89 -0.73 9.47
C GLU A 63 19.67 -1.89 8.87
N ILE A 64 18.96 -2.73 8.13
CA ILE A 64 19.61 -3.83 7.43
C ILE A 64 19.35 -3.70 5.94
N GLU A 65 20.33 -4.06 5.14
CA GLU A 65 20.19 -4.08 3.70
C GLU A 65 19.83 -5.49 3.26
N VAL A 66 18.73 -5.61 2.51
CA VAL A 66 18.28 -6.90 2.00
C VAL A 66 18.54 -6.92 0.50
N PRO A 67 19.27 -7.92 0.00
CA PRO A 67 19.51 -8.04 -1.44
C PRO A 67 18.21 -8.21 -2.21
N ALA A 68 18.06 -7.47 -3.30
CA ALA A 68 16.87 -7.55 -4.14
C ALA A 68 16.91 -8.74 -5.08
#